data_93d33ac3d6b5a9027f726af5ef215518
#
_entry.id   93d33ac3d6b5a9027f726af5ef215518
#
_cell.length_a   1.000
_cell.length_b   1.000
_cell.length_c   1.000
_cell.angle_alpha   90.00
_cell.angle_beta   90.00
_cell.angle_gamma   90.00
#
_symmetry.space_group_name_H-M   'P 1'
#
loop_
_entity.id
_entity.type
_entity.pdbx_description
1 polymer ?
#
loop_
_entity_poly.entity_id
_entity_poly.type
_entity_poly.pdbx_seq_one_letter_code
_entity_poly.pdbx_strand_id
1 'polypeptide(L)'
;MEKYTSQMNDLVAYIDEARQKMDAIASETDPALEICPGWTIKEVIGHITAWEIVIHKAIRAFTAGDPPYFLREQDFDLFNQGAVEYRSAWPLDQVFQEWKDVRAVLRETILGLDPTLLGEELVLPWGSERTLAELIEILGEHESEHLEQIHKLNG
;
A
#
# COMPACT_ATOMS: atom_id res chain seq x y z
N MET A 1 27.20 -1.57 2.06
CA MET A 1 26.43 -2.77 1.68
C MET A 1 25.60 -3.30 2.84
N GLU A 2 26.22 -3.68 3.96
CA GLU A 2 25.51 -4.18 5.15
C GLU A 2 24.47 -3.21 5.71
N LYS A 3 24.79 -1.91 5.71
CA LYS A 3 23.89 -0.85 6.17
C LYS A 3 22.58 -0.86 5.39
N TYR A 4 22.65 -0.97 4.08
CA TYR A 4 21.46 -0.96 3.23
C TYR A 4 20.69 -2.26 3.33
N THR A 5 21.39 -3.39 3.48
CA THR A 5 20.74 -4.68 3.70
C THR A 5 19.97 -4.70 5.02
N SER A 6 20.57 -4.15 6.09
CA SER A 6 19.90 -4.01 7.38
C SER A 6 18.69 -3.10 7.28
N GLN A 7 18.83 -1.97 6.59
CA GLN A 7 17.72 -1.04 6.36
C GLN A 7 16.58 -1.70 5.60
N MET A 8 16.90 -2.48 4.55
CA MET A 8 15.88 -3.20 3.78
C MET A 8 15.15 -4.21 4.66
N ASN A 9 15.87 -4.97 5.48
CA ASN A 9 15.27 -5.94 6.39
C ASN A 9 14.32 -5.26 7.38
N ASP A 10 14.70 -4.10 7.90
CA ASP A 10 13.87 -3.33 8.83
C ASP A 10 12.60 -2.81 8.14
N LEU A 11 12.72 -2.33 6.91
CA LEU A 11 11.56 -1.88 6.12
C LEU A 11 10.58 -3.02 5.84
N VAL A 12 11.10 -4.16 5.41
CA VAL A 12 10.26 -5.34 5.12
C VAL A 12 9.57 -5.80 6.42
N ALA A 13 10.29 -5.85 7.53
CA ALA A 13 9.72 -6.22 8.81
C ALA A 13 8.60 -5.24 9.22
N TYR A 14 8.80 -3.96 9.00
CA TYR A 14 7.81 -2.93 9.31
C TYR A 14 6.53 -3.10 8.49
N ILE A 15 6.65 -3.27 7.17
CA ILE A 15 5.46 -3.43 6.32
C ILE A 15 4.75 -4.77 6.58
N ASP A 16 5.50 -5.84 6.88
CA ASP A 16 4.93 -7.14 7.22
C ASP A 16 4.15 -7.08 8.54
N GLU A 17 4.72 -6.43 9.56
CA GLU A 17 4.07 -6.28 10.85
C GLU A 17 2.77 -5.47 10.73
N ALA A 18 2.81 -4.36 10.00
CA ALA A 18 1.62 -3.54 9.77
C ALA A 18 0.51 -4.35 9.08
N ARG A 19 0.88 -5.15 8.07
CA ARG A 19 -0.09 -5.99 7.35
C ARG A 19 -0.65 -7.09 8.23
N GLN A 20 0.16 -7.73 9.06
CA GLN A 20 -0.30 -8.78 9.98
C GLN A 20 -1.33 -8.22 10.96
N LYS A 21 -1.08 -7.05 11.51
CA LYS A 21 -2.02 -6.38 12.42
C LYS A 21 -3.32 -6.01 11.70
N MET A 22 -3.22 -5.50 10.49
CA MET A 22 -4.40 -5.15 9.69
C MET A 22 -5.22 -6.39 9.34
N ASP A 23 -4.57 -7.48 8.92
CA ASP A 23 -5.24 -8.72 8.56
C ASP A 23 -6.01 -9.30 9.76
N ALA A 24 -5.39 -9.30 10.94
CA ALA A 24 -6.02 -9.80 12.15
C ALA A 24 -7.28 -9.01 12.51
N ILE A 25 -7.23 -7.68 12.46
CA ILE A 25 -8.37 -6.85 12.85
C ILE A 25 -9.44 -6.77 11.74
N ALA A 26 -9.02 -6.73 10.48
CA ALA A 26 -9.95 -6.63 9.35
C ALA A 26 -10.84 -7.85 9.23
N SER A 27 -10.27 -9.05 9.46
CA SER A 27 -11.03 -10.29 9.38
C SER A 27 -12.08 -10.44 10.49
N GLU A 28 -11.93 -9.69 11.60
CA GLU A 28 -12.86 -9.70 12.74
C GLU A 28 -13.82 -8.50 12.72
N THR A 29 -13.61 -7.55 11.80
CA THR A 29 -14.43 -6.34 11.72
C THR A 29 -15.78 -6.66 11.06
N ASP A 30 -16.88 -6.16 11.66
CA ASP A 30 -18.21 -6.26 11.08
C ASP A 30 -18.20 -5.60 9.69
N PRO A 31 -18.54 -6.35 8.62
CA PRO A 31 -18.54 -5.80 7.26
C PRO A 31 -19.50 -4.62 7.06
N ALA A 32 -20.50 -4.47 7.91
CA ALA A 32 -21.47 -3.37 7.82
C ALA A 32 -21.01 -2.12 8.57
N LEU A 33 -19.94 -2.22 9.38
CA LEU A 33 -19.46 -1.09 10.19
C LEU A 33 -18.78 -0.05 9.30
N GLU A 34 -19.21 1.20 9.41
CA GLU A 34 -18.55 2.32 8.73
C GLU A 34 -17.28 2.70 9.50
N ILE A 35 -16.12 2.57 8.84
CA ILE A 35 -14.81 2.80 9.44
C ILE A 35 -14.41 4.27 9.35
N CYS A 36 -14.65 4.87 8.21
CA CYS A 36 -14.50 6.30 8.00
C CYS A 36 -15.66 6.75 7.10
N PRO A 37 -15.95 8.04 6.98
CA PRO A 37 -17.16 8.48 6.30
C PRO A 37 -17.36 7.86 4.92
N GLY A 38 -18.41 7.07 4.78
CA GLY A 38 -18.80 6.40 3.54
C GLY A 38 -18.11 5.08 3.24
N TRP A 39 -17.18 4.61 4.10
CA TRP A 39 -16.36 3.42 3.83
C TRP A 39 -16.49 2.37 4.94
N THR A 40 -16.84 1.15 4.52
CA THR A 40 -16.73 -0.06 5.36
C THR A 40 -15.35 -0.67 5.15
N ILE A 41 -15.09 -1.83 5.79
CA ILE A 41 -13.80 -2.53 5.61
C ILE A 41 -13.52 -2.86 4.13
N LYS A 42 -14.54 -3.18 3.36
CA LYS A 42 -14.38 -3.49 1.93
C LYS A 42 -13.72 -2.32 1.18
N GLU A 43 -14.23 -1.11 1.36
CA GLU A 43 -13.71 0.09 0.69
C GLU A 43 -12.31 0.43 1.19
N VAL A 44 -12.06 0.29 2.49
CA VAL A 44 -10.73 0.54 3.06
C VAL A 44 -9.70 -0.41 2.46
N ILE A 45 -9.99 -1.70 2.42
CA ILE A 45 -9.07 -2.72 1.87
C ILE A 45 -8.84 -2.50 0.37
N GLY A 46 -9.90 -2.22 -0.38
CA GLY A 46 -9.79 -1.92 -1.81
C GLY A 46 -8.96 -0.66 -2.09
N HIS A 47 -9.11 0.36 -1.26
CA HIS A 47 -8.33 1.60 -1.32
C HIS A 47 -6.83 1.34 -1.07
N ILE A 48 -6.52 0.59 -0.03
CA ILE A 48 -5.12 0.20 0.26
C ILE A 48 -4.53 -0.54 -0.93
N THR A 49 -5.25 -1.50 -1.47
CA THR A 49 -4.81 -2.31 -2.61
C THR A 49 -4.52 -1.45 -3.84
N ALA A 50 -5.40 -0.50 -4.14
CA ALA A 50 -5.23 0.39 -5.30
C ALA A 50 -3.93 1.20 -5.18
N TRP A 51 -3.60 1.72 -4.00
CA TRP A 51 -2.36 2.44 -3.77
C TRP A 51 -1.13 1.54 -3.84
N GLU A 52 -1.22 0.29 -3.38
CA GLU A 52 -0.12 -0.67 -3.51
C GLU A 52 0.17 -0.99 -4.98
N ILE A 53 -0.86 -1.09 -5.83
CA ILE A 53 -0.67 -1.28 -7.27
C ILE A 53 0.09 -0.10 -7.86
N VAL A 54 -0.26 1.12 -7.50
CA VAL A 54 0.41 2.34 -7.97
C VAL A 54 1.88 2.36 -7.53
N ILE A 55 2.14 2.05 -6.26
CA ILE A 55 3.50 2.02 -5.72
C ILE A 55 4.34 0.93 -6.41
N HIS A 56 3.75 -0.23 -6.67
CA HIS A 56 4.43 -1.30 -7.39
C HIS A 56 4.84 -0.88 -8.80
N LYS A 57 3.94 -0.19 -9.51
CA LYS A 57 4.27 0.36 -10.84
C LYS A 57 5.41 1.36 -10.77
N ALA A 58 5.42 2.21 -9.75
CA ALA A 58 6.49 3.19 -9.55
C ALA A 58 7.84 2.53 -9.32
N ILE A 59 7.88 1.51 -8.46
CA ILE A 59 9.11 0.75 -8.17
C ILE A 59 9.62 0.05 -9.42
N ARG A 60 8.74 -0.59 -10.18
CA ARG A 60 9.13 -1.31 -11.40
C ARG A 60 9.68 -0.36 -12.47
N ALA A 61 9.05 0.79 -12.68
CA ALA A 61 9.55 1.79 -13.63
C ALA A 61 10.93 2.28 -13.21
N PHE A 62 11.10 2.57 -11.92
CA PHE A 62 12.38 3.03 -11.39
C PHE A 62 13.50 2.01 -11.59
N THR A 63 13.24 0.74 -11.26
CA THR A 63 14.26 -0.31 -11.38
C THR A 63 14.58 -0.69 -12.81
N ALA A 64 13.62 -0.51 -13.73
CA ALA A 64 13.83 -0.77 -15.16
C ALA A 64 14.53 0.38 -15.90
N GLY A 65 14.72 1.52 -15.23
CA GLY A 65 15.26 2.72 -15.89
C GLY A 65 14.26 3.39 -16.81
N ASP A 66 12.99 3.09 -16.67
CA ASP A 66 11.92 3.70 -17.46
C ASP A 66 11.57 5.10 -16.94
N PRO A 67 10.87 5.91 -17.73
CA PRO A 67 10.32 7.18 -17.23
C PRO A 67 9.43 6.93 -16.01
N PRO A 68 9.35 7.90 -15.07
CA PRO A 68 8.50 7.75 -13.89
C PRO A 68 7.05 7.44 -14.24
N TYR A 69 6.41 6.57 -13.48
CA TYR A 69 5.00 6.31 -13.62
C TYR A 69 4.20 7.41 -12.93
N PHE A 70 3.31 8.06 -13.66
CA PHE A 70 2.44 9.11 -13.12
C PHE A 70 0.99 8.64 -13.10
N LEU A 71 0.28 9.01 -12.04
CA LEU A 71 -1.17 8.80 -11.98
C LEU A 71 -1.85 9.63 -13.07
N ARG A 72 -2.80 9.01 -13.78
CA ARG A 72 -3.64 9.73 -14.72
C ARG A 72 -4.52 10.72 -13.97
N GLU A 73 -5.07 10.30 -12.83
CA GLU A 73 -5.86 11.14 -11.95
C GLU A 73 -4.98 11.66 -10.82
N GLN A 74 -4.70 12.96 -10.81
CA GLN A 74 -3.84 13.60 -9.81
C GLN A 74 -4.62 14.07 -8.57
N ASP A 75 -5.95 14.10 -8.63
CA ASP A 75 -6.79 14.37 -7.46
C ASP A 75 -6.94 13.08 -6.67
N PHE A 76 -6.43 13.07 -5.44
CA PHE A 76 -6.43 11.87 -4.60
C PHE A 76 -7.86 11.42 -4.25
N ASP A 77 -8.77 12.35 -4.02
CA ASP A 77 -10.15 12.00 -3.69
C ASP A 77 -10.82 11.32 -4.88
N LEU A 78 -10.61 11.82 -6.09
CA LEU A 78 -11.14 11.19 -7.30
C LEU A 78 -10.49 9.84 -7.57
N PHE A 79 -9.18 9.72 -7.34
CA PHE A 79 -8.49 8.42 -7.45
C PHE A 79 -9.09 7.41 -6.48
N ASN A 80 -9.28 7.81 -5.22
CA ASN A 80 -9.83 6.93 -4.18
C ASN A 80 -11.26 6.52 -4.52
N GLN A 81 -12.07 7.46 -4.99
CA GLN A 81 -13.45 7.19 -5.42
C GLN A 81 -13.47 6.17 -6.57
N GLY A 82 -12.60 6.34 -7.56
CA GLY A 82 -12.49 5.40 -8.68
C GLY A 82 -12.09 4.01 -8.24
N ALA A 83 -11.18 3.90 -7.28
CA ALA A 83 -10.76 2.61 -6.73
C ALA A 83 -11.91 1.88 -6.03
N VAL A 84 -12.73 2.62 -5.29
CA VAL A 84 -13.91 2.10 -4.61
C VAL A 84 -14.98 1.67 -5.62
N GLU A 85 -15.26 2.50 -6.61
CA GLU A 85 -16.24 2.20 -7.65
C GLU A 85 -15.87 0.96 -8.46
N TYR A 86 -14.60 0.82 -8.79
CA TYR A 86 -14.09 -0.31 -9.56
C TYR A 86 -14.41 -1.64 -8.89
N ARG A 87 -14.38 -1.67 -7.56
CA ARG A 87 -14.59 -2.88 -6.77
C ARG A 87 -16.00 -2.98 -6.17
N SER A 88 -16.89 -2.06 -6.50
CA SER A 88 -18.22 -1.96 -5.86
C SER A 88 -19.07 -3.21 -6.00
N ALA A 89 -18.98 -3.90 -7.14
CA ALA A 89 -19.73 -5.13 -7.40
C ALA A 89 -19.02 -6.41 -6.95
N TRP A 90 -17.78 -6.30 -6.44
CA TRP A 90 -17.02 -7.47 -6.01
C TRP A 90 -17.50 -7.96 -4.65
N PRO A 91 -17.55 -9.30 -4.43
CA PRO A 91 -17.75 -9.83 -3.09
C PRO A 91 -16.58 -9.43 -2.16
N LEU A 92 -16.84 -9.36 -0.87
CA LEU A 92 -15.83 -8.99 0.13
C LEU A 92 -14.60 -9.91 0.08
N ASP A 93 -14.83 -11.21 -0.05
CA ASP A 93 -13.73 -12.19 -0.10
C ASP A 93 -12.83 -11.98 -1.31
N GLN A 94 -13.36 -11.53 -2.45
CA GLN A 94 -12.56 -11.19 -3.62
C GLN A 94 -11.69 -9.95 -3.38
N VAL A 95 -12.21 -8.96 -2.68
CA VAL A 95 -11.45 -7.76 -2.30
C VAL A 95 -10.30 -8.14 -1.37
N PHE A 96 -10.55 -8.99 -0.38
CA PHE A 96 -9.50 -9.51 0.50
C PHE A 96 -8.45 -10.32 -0.24
N GLN A 97 -8.87 -11.14 -1.19
CA GLN A 97 -7.93 -11.97 -1.96
C GLN A 97 -7.02 -11.11 -2.83
N GLU A 98 -7.55 -10.09 -3.49
CA GLU A 98 -6.74 -9.15 -4.28
C GLU A 98 -5.72 -8.43 -3.39
N TRP A 99 -6.14 -7.99 -2.22
CA TRP A 99 -5.28 -7.32 -1.24
C TRP A 99 -4.08 -8.20 -0.85
N LYS A 100 -4.32 -9.48 -0.62
CA LYS A 100 -3.27 -10.45 -0.30
C LYS A 100 -2.35 -10.70 -1.49
N ASP A 101 -2.92 -10.90 -2.67
CA ASP A 101 -2.16 -11.22 -3.89
C ASP A 101 -1.28 -10.05 -4.32
N VAL A 102 -1.80 -8.84 -4.30
CA VAL A 102 -1.04 -7.64 -4.68
C VAL A 102 0.14 -7.43 -3.74
N ARG A 103 -0.06 -7.56 -2.43
CA ARG A 103 1.04 -7.42 -1.47
C ARG A 103 2.09 -8.52 -1.65
N ALA A 104 1.69 -9.74 -1.94
CA ALA A 104 2.63 -10.84 -2.14
C ALA A 104 3.58 -10.54 -3.30
N VAL A 105 3.05 -10.07 -4.42
CA VAL A 105 3.86 -9.71 -5.60
C VAL A 105 4.74 -8.49 -5.31
N LEU A 106 4.19 -7.47 -4.67
CA LEU A 106 4.93 -6.27 -4.30
C LEU A 106 6.07 -6.61 -3.34
N ARG A 107 5.81 -7.45 -2.36
CA ARG A 107 6.82 -7.90 -1.40
C ARG A 107 7.97 -8.62 -2.08
N GLU A 108 7.68 -9.52 -3.01
CA GLU A 108 8.72 -10.20 -3.80
C GLU A 108 9.55 -9.20 -4.60
N THR A 109 8.91 -8.22 -5.22
CA THR A 109 9.62 -7.17 -5.95
C THR A 109 10.57 -6.40 -5.02
N ILE A 110 10.11 -6.03 -3.82
CA ILE A 110 10.92 -5.32 -2.84
C ILE A 110 12.11 -6.18 -2.39
N LEU A 111 11.87 -7.45 -2.07
CA LEU A 111 12.93 -8.36 -1.66
C LEU A 111 13.97 -8.61 -2.74
N GLY A 112 13.60 -8.48 -4.01
CA GLY A 112 14.51 -8.62 -5.15
C GLY A 112 15.31 -7.36 -5.48
N LEU A 113 15.04 -6.23 -4.82
CA LEU A 113 15.77 -4.99 -5.07
C LEU A 113 17.20 -5.05 -4.56
N ASP A 114 18.10 -4.36 -5.26
CA ASP A 114 19.44 -4.08 -4.73
C ASP A 114 19.26 -3.09 -3.56
N PRO A 115 19.63 -3.47 -2.33
CA PRO A 115 19.43 -2.58 -1.18
C PRO A 115 20.16 -1.25 -1.28
N THR A 116 21.22 -1.17 -2.10
CA THR A 116 21.94 0.10 -2.30
C THR A 116 21.10 1.16 -3.00
N LEU A 117 20.00 0.77 -3.64
CA LEU A 117 19.06 1.70 -4.28
C LEU A 117 18.20 2.45 -3.28
N LEU A 118 18.13 2.02 -2.02
CA LEU A 118 17.24 2.62 -1.00
C LEU A 118 17.44 4.11 -0.80
N GLY A 119 18.67 4.59 -0.94
CA GLY A 119 18.99 6.01 -0.78
C GLY A 119 18.78 6.86 -2.03
N GLU A 120 18.45 6.24 -3.16
CA GLU A 120 18.23 6.97 -4.40
C GLU A 120 16.86 7.60 -4.44
N GLU A 121 16.80 8.80 -5.02
CA GLU A 121 15.54 9.53 -5.16
C GLU A 121 14.85 9.15 -6.45
N LEU A 122 13.52 9.12 -6.40
CA LEU A 122 12.67 8.93 -7.57
C LEU A 122 11.50 9.90 -7.51
N VAL A 123 10.90 10.17 -8.67
CA VAL A 123 9.67 10.97 -8.76
C VAL A 123 8.50 10.03 -8.52
N LEU A 124 7.70 10.34 -7.51
CA LEU A 124 6.54 9.53 -7.15
C LEU A 124 5.38 9.74 -8.13
N PRO A 125 4.42 8.80 -8.19
CA PRO A 125 3.29 8.89 -9.12
C PRO A 125 2.47 10.18 -9.02
N TRP A 126 2.51 10.85 -7.87
CA TRP A 126 1.83 12.13 -7.65
C TRP A 126 2.74 13.35 -7.77
N GLY A 127 3.99 13.16 -8.25
CA GLY A 127 4.88 14.24 -8.65
C GLY A 127 5.93 14.69 -7.63
N SER A 128 5.81 14.29 -6.37
CA SER A 128 6.83 14.64 -5.38
C SER A 128 8.07 13.76 -5.50
N GLU A 129 9.21 14.23 -5.02
CA GLU A 129 10.44 13.44 -4.99
C GLU A 129 10.68 12.88 -3.60
N ARG A 130 11.03 11.59 -3.52
CA ARG A 130 11.35 10.87 -2.30
C ARG A 130 12.39 9.80 -2.60
N THR A 131 13.03 9.28 -1.56
CA THR A 131 13.91 8.12 -1.72
C THR A 131 13.08 6.84 -1.88
N LEU A 132 13.72 5.82 -2.45
CA LEU A 132 13.08 4.51 -2.56
C LEU A 132 12.69 3.96 -1.18
N ALA A 133 13.55 4.16 -0.17
CA ALA A 133 13.24 3.76 1.20
C ALA A 133 11.97 4.43 1.72
N GLU A 134 11.82 5.73 1.48
CA GLU A 134 10.63 6.48 1.88
C GLU A 134 9.37 5.97 1.17
N LEU A 135 9.48 5.62 -0.11
CA LEU A 135 8.34 5.07 -0.84
C LEU A 135 7.88 3.73 -0.26
N ILE A 136 8.83 2.85 0.10
CA ILE A 136 8.50 1.57 0.74
C ILE A 136 7.87 1.81 2.12
N GLU A 137 8.40 2.75 2.88
CA GLU A 137 7.89 3.11 4.21
C GLU A 137 6.43 3.57 4.15
N ILE A 138 6.03 4.25 3.09
CA ILE A 138 4.64 4.70 2.88
C ILE A 138 3.66 3.53 2.95
N LEU A 139 4.05 2.34 2.49
CA LEU A 139 3.19 1.15 2.56
C LEU A 139 2.78 0.82 4.00
N GLY A 140 3.75 0.86 4.92
CA GLY A 140 3.48 0.60 6.33
C GLY A 140 2.74 1.73 7.02
N GLU A 141 3.07 2.97 6.71
CA GLU A 141 2.41 4.15 7.26
C GLU A 141 0.93 4.19 6.86
N HIS A 142 0.63 3.95 5.60
CA HIS A 142 -0.75 3.94 5.09
C HIS A 142 -1.59 2.86 5.76
N GLU A 143 -1.05 1.65 5.86
CA GLU A 143 -1.70 0.54 6.55
C GLU A 143 -1.95 0.88 8.03
N SER A 144 -0.96 1.46 8.69
CA SER A 144 -1.04 1.84 10.10
C SER A 144 -2.09 2.93 10.36
N GLU A 145 -2.24 3.88 9.44
CA GLU A 145 -3.27 4.92 9.55
C GLU A 145 -4.68 4.31 9.55
N HIS A 146 -4.93 3.38 8.65
CA HIS A 146 -6.23 2.70 8.58
C HIS A 146 -6.44 1.76 9.77
N LEU A 147 -5.38 1.10 10.23
CA LEU A 147 -5.42 0.29 11.44
C LEU A 147 -5.87 1.12 12.65
N GLU A 148 -5.33 2.33 12.78
CA GLU A 148 -5.68 3.27 13.83
C GLU A 148 -7.17 3.66 13.77
N GLN A 149 -7.69 3.90 12.57
CA GLN A 149 -9.11 4.20 12.37
C GLN A 149 -10.01 3.08 12.89
N ILE A 150 -9.64 1.83 12.59
CA ILE A 150 -10.42 0.67 13.05
C ILE A 150 -10.32 0.51 14.57
N HIS A 151 -9.13 0.68 15.14
CA HIS A 151 -8.93 0.60 16.59
C HIS A 151 -9.78 1.60 17.36
N LYS A 152 -9.91 2.83 16.86
CA LYS A 152 -10.72 3.87 17.49
C LYS A 152 -12.20 3.52 17.55
N LEU A 153 -12.69 2.74 16.57
CA LEU A 153 -14.08 2.29 16.56
C LEU A 153 -14.33 1.16 17.56
N ASN A 154 -13.33 0.32 17.80
CA ASN A 154 -13.42 -0.84 18.68
C ASN A 154 -13.03 -0.51 20.13
N GLY A 155 -12.44 0.62 20.34
CA GLY A 155 -12.06 1.12 21.66
C GLY A 155 -13.04 2.11 22.20
#